data_bd9756d4e2a96382b4098b6c226c44b0
#
_entry.id   bd9756d4e2a96382b4098b6c226c44b0
#
_cell.length_a   1.000
_cell.length_b   1.000
_cell.length_c   1.000
_cell.angle_alpha   90.00
_cell.angle_beta   90.00
_cell.angle_gamma   90.00
#
_symmetry.space_group_name_H-M   'P 1'
#
loop_
_entity.id
_entity.type
_entity.pdbx_description
1 polymer ?
#
loop_
_entity_poly.entity_id
_entity_poly.type
_entity_poly.pdbx_seq_one_letter_code
_entity_poly.pdbx_strand_id
1 'polypeptide(L)'
;LYFPIIPAKWAEKFLANFHNKAERILVTTESMRKELIDIGIDNNKMITWTRGGNHGAFKKPQKIDLPHKRPIWIYVGRVAVEKNIRAFLECDLEGTKIIIGKGPDLKKLKKEFPKDIFLGEKTNGELASHFASSDVFVFPSKTDTFGIVVCESLNCGTPVAAYPVPGPKDIFEGSNIDCLDNDLKVSAHKALKVDRNDCLEFAK
;
A
#
# COMPACT_ATOMS: atom_id res chain seq x y z
N LEU A 1 0.27 -16.18 -7.31
CA LEU A 1 -0.73 -16.67 -8.28
C LEU A 1 -1.83 -17.39 -7.51
N TYR A 2 -3.06 -16.84 -7.52
CA TYR A 2 -4.22 -17.39 -6.79
C TYR A 2 -4.95 -18.53 -7.56
N PHE A 3 -4.48 -18.85 -8.76
CA PHE A 3 -5.04 -19.92 -9.58
C PHE A 3 -3.95 -20.93 -9.97
N PRO A 4 -3.76 -22.01 -9.20
CA PRO A 4 -2.73 -23.02 -9.46
C PRO A 4 -3.01 -23.89 -10.68
N ILE A 5 -4.13 -23.69 -11.39
CA ILE A 5 -4.60 -24.55 -12.47
C ILE A 5 -3.98 -24.17 -13.83
N ILE A 6 -3.54 -22.90 -14.01
CA ILE A 6 -2.95 -22.44 -15.27
C ILE A 6 -1.46 -22.21 -15.06
N PRO A 7 -0.55 -22.83 -15.84
CA PRO A 7 0.87 -22.54 -15.80
C PRO A 7 1.13 -21.04 -16.07
N ALA A 8 1.98 -20.39 -15.27
CA ALA A 8 2.24 -18.95 -15.35
C ALA A 8 2.57 -18.49 -16.78
N LYS A 9 3.46 -19.21 -17.47
CA LYS A 9 3.82 -18.92 -18.88
C LYS A 9 2.65 -18.92 -19.85
N TRP A 10 1.61 -19.72 -19.61
CA TRP A 10 0.41 -19.72 -20.46
C TRP A 10 -0.46 -18.49 -20.18
N ALA A 11 -0.59 -18.12 -18.92
CA ALA A 11 -1.28 -16.91 -18.52
C ALA A 11 -0.58 -15.65 -19.08
N GLU A 12 0.74 -15.58 -18.97
CA GLU A 12 1.57 -14.49 -19.53
C GLU A 12 1.40 -14.38 -21.04
N LYS A 13 1.51 -15.48 -21.76
CA LYS A 13 1.31 -15.51 -23.22
C LYS A 13 -0.10 -15.10 -23.63
N PHE A 14 -1.11 -15.54 -22.88
CA PHE A 14 -2.51 -15.12 -23.10
C PHE A 14 -2.66 -13.61 -22.88
N LEU A 15 -2.13 -13.09 -21.78
CA LEU A 15 -2.16 -11.65 -21.47
C LEU A 15 -1.45 -10.81 -22.54
N ALA A 16 -0.26 -11.24 -22.97
CA ALA A 16 0.47 -10.54 -24.03
C ALA A 16 -0.32 -10.52 -25.35
N ASN A 17 -0.85 -11.67 -25.78
CA ASN A 17 -1.66 -11.77 -26.99
C ASN A 17 -2.95 -10.92 -26.90
N PHE A 18 -3.58 -10.87 -25.73
CA PHE A 18 -4.79 -10.10 -25.51
C PHE A 18 -4.51 -8.60 -25.58
N HIS A 19 -3.52 -8.12 -24.79
CA HIS A 19 -3.22 -6.71 -24.69
C HIS A 19 -2.57 -6.13 -25.97
N ASN A 20 -1.76 -6.92 -26.68
CA ASN A 20 -1.16 -6.49 -27.95
C ASN A 20 -2.18 -6.22 -29.07
N LYS A 21 -3.44 -6.59 -28.90
CA LYS A 21 -4.53 -6.20 -29.83
C LYS A 21 -5.04 -4.77 -29.60
N ALA A 22 -4.76 -4.19 -28.44
CA ALA A 22 -5.14 -2.81 -28.14
C ALA A 22 -4.28 -1.81 -28.94
N GLU A 23 -4.84 -0.65 -29.26
CA GLU A 23 -4.07 0.45 -29.86
C GLU A 23 -3.12 1.10 -28.86
N ARG A 24 -3.59 1.24 -27.61
CA ARG A 24 -2.84 1.82 -26.49
C ARG A 24 -3.11 1.03 -25.21
N ILE A 25 -2.08 0.99 -24.37
CA ILE A 25 -2.09 0.29 -23.07
C ILE A 25 -1.63 1.31 -22.04
N LEU A 26 -2.49 1.60 -21.06
CA LEU A 26 -2.14 2.50 -19.95
C LEU A 26 -1.47 1.71 -18.83
N VAL A 27 -0.30 2.13 -18.43
CA VAL A 27 0.46 1.55 -17.30
C VAL A 27 0.66 2.60 -16.22
N THR A 28 0.66 2.17 -14.97
CA THR A 28 0.68 3.11 -13.84
C THR A 28 2.09 3.48 -13.38
N THR A 29 3.08 2.59 -13.60
CA THR A 29 4.47 2.78 -13.15
C THR A 29 5.46 2.24 -14.17
N GLU A 30 6.72 2.68 -14.07
CA GLU A 30 7.80 2.18 -14.93
C GLU A 30 8.19 0.73 -14.55
N SER A 31 8.08 0.34 -13.28
CA SER A 31 8.28 -1.07 -12.88
C SER A 31 7.24 -1.98 -13.54
N MET A 32 5.97 -1.61 -13.50
CA MET A 32 4.91 -2.36 -14.21
C MET A 32 5.18 -2.41 -15.72
N ARG A 33 5.63 -1.31 -16.32
CA ARG A 33 5.98 -1.27 -17.74
C ARG A 33 7.04 -2.31 -18.08
N LYS A 34 8.11 -2.39 -17.28
CA LYS A 34 9.18 -3.39 -17.45
C LYS A 34 8.64 -4.82 -17.34
N GLU A 35 7.85 -5.12 -16.30
CA GLU A 35 7.24 -6.44 -16.13
C GLU A 35 6.37 -6.84 -17.34
N LEU A 36 5.61 -5.89 -17.90
CA LEU A 36 4.76 -6.14 -19.06
C LEU A 36 5.58 -6.36 -20.35
N ILE A 37 6.72 -5.68 -20.52
CA ILE A 37 7.67 -5.93 -21.61
C ILE A 37 8.23 -7.37 -21.48
N ASP A 38 8.62 -7.79 -20.29
CA ASP A 38 9.21 -9.09 -20.04
C ASP A 38 8.27 -10.25 -20.41
N ILE A 39 6.96 -10.07 -20.29
CA ILE A 39 5.96 -11.04 -20.74
C ILE A 39 5.56 -10.90 -22.23
N GLY A 40 6.18 -9.96 -22.97
CA GLY A 40 6.01 -9.81 -24.41
C GLY A 40 4.94 -8.81 -24.85
N ILE A 41 4.60 -7.83 -24.03
CA ILE A 41 3.73 -6.71 -24.42
C ILE A 41 4.56 -5.64 -25.14
N ASP A 42 4.03 -5.13 -26.27
CA ASP A 42 4.70 -4.12 -27.10
C ASP A 42 4.85 -2.79 -26.37
N ASN A 43 6.11 -2.42 -26.10
CA ASN A 43 6.46 -1.16 -25.46
C ASN A 43 5.93 0.09 -26.18
N ASN A 44 5.85 0.07 -27.51
CA ASN A 44 5.38 1.21 -28.30
C ASN A 44 3.89 1.51 -28.10
N LYS A 45 3.14 0.56 -27.57
CA LYS A 45 1.71 0.71 -27.25
C LYS A 45 1.48 1.21 -25.82
N MET A 46 2.50 1.14 -24.96
CA MET A 46 2.36 1.50 -23.56
C MET A 46 2.57 3.01 -23.33
N ILE A 47 1.65 3.58 -22.56
CA ILE A 47 1.70 4.98 -22.12
C ILE A 47 1.64 4.97 -20.60
N THR A 48 2.65 5.56 -19.95
CA THR A 48 2.62 5.73 -18.49
C THR A 48 1.57 6.76 -18.14
N TRP A 49 0.60 6.36 -17.33
CA TRP A 49 -0.48 7.20 -16.84
C TRP A 49 -0.56 7.11 -15.32
N THR A 50 0.00 8.11 -14.66
CA THR A 50 -0.01 8.19 -13.21
C THR A 50 -1.44 8.49 -12.72
N ARG A 51 -1.91 7.70 -11.75
CA ARG A 51 -3.23 7.93 -11.16
C ARG A 51 -3.20 9.20 -10.32
N GLY A 52 -4.07 10.15 -10.63
CA GLY A 52 -4.36 11.26 -9.73
C GLY A 52 -5.04 10.76 -8.45
N GLY A 53 -4.61 11.24 -7.29
CA GLY A 53 -5.29 11.03 -6.01
C GLY A 53 -6.23 12.19 -5.68
N ASN A 54 -7.21 11.97 -4.79
CA ASN A 54 -8.01 13.05 -4.22
C ASN A 54 -7.19 13.77 -3.15
N HIS A 55 -6.18 14.53 -3.58
CA HIS A 55 -5.27 15.23 -2.68
C HIS A 55 -5.97 16.21 -1.72
N GLY A 56 -7.14 16.73 -2.09
CA GLY A 56 -7.87 17.72 -1.27
C GLY A 56 -8.26 17.21 0.12
N ALA A 57 -8.76 15.98 0.20
CA ALA A 57 -9.22 15.38 1.45
C ALA A 57 -8.07 15.04 2.42
N PHE A 58 -6.85 14.82 1.87
CA PHE A 58 -5.66 14.42 2.65
C PHE A 58 -4.68 15.56 2.90
N LYS A 59 -4.97 16.78 2.42
CA LYS A 59 -4.18 17.98 2.74
C LYS A 59 -4.58 18.52 4.11
N LYS A 60 -3.60 18.66 5.01
CA LYS A 60 -3.78 19.23 6.36
C LYS A 60 -4.95 18.60 7.15
N PRO A 61 -4.96 17.26 7.29
CA PRO A 61 -6.01 16.58 8.05
C PRO A 61 -5.98 17.03 9.52
N GLN A 62 -7.16 17.11 10.12
CA GLN A 62 -7.27 17.35 11.55
C GLN A 62 -6.85 16.07 12.30
N LYS A 63 -5.89 16.20 13.23
CA LYS A 63 -5.56 15.09 14.13
C LYS A 63 -6.71 14.86 15.10
N ILE A 64 -6.98 13.57 15.35
CA ILE A 64 -7.95 13.11 16.35
C ILE A 64 -7.21 12.46 17.51
N ASP A 65 -7.83 12.44 18.67
CA ASP A 65 -7.32 11.66 19.79
C ASP A 65 -7.57 10.18 19.53
N LEU A 66 -6.50 9.40 19.58
CA LEU A 66 -6.53 7.94 19.55
C LEU A 66 -6.04 7.46 20.93
N PRO A 67 -6.96 7.12 21.86
CA PRO A 67 -6.62 6.78 23.23
C PRO A 67 -6.04 5.38 23.35
N HIS A 68 -4.97 5.11 22.60
CA HIS A 68 -4.33 3.80 22.48
C HIS A 68 -2.83 3.89 22.77
N LYS A 69 -2.26 2.76 23.23
CA LYS A 69 -0.82 2.64 23.49
C LYS A 69 -0.03 2.89 22.18
N ARG A 70 0.90 3.86 22.22
CA ARG A 70 1.81 4.12 21.11
C ARG A 70 3.01 3.17 21.13
N PRO A 71 3.66 2.91 19.97
CA PRO A 71 3.29 3.46 18.65
C PRO A 71 1.95 2.92 18.11
N ILE A 72 1.26 3.72 17.29
CA ILE A 72 0.04 3.32 16.59
C ILE A 72 0.40 2.96 15.15
N TRP A 73 0.23 1.69 14.84
CA TRP A 73 0.45 1.11 13.52
C TRP A 73 -0.89 0.99 12.79
N ILE A 74 -1.05 1.66 11.67
CA ILE A 74 -2.32 1.64 10.93
C ILE A 74 -2.18 0.84 9.62
N TYR A 75 -3.15 0.02 9.33
CA TYR A 75 -3.40 -0.57 8.00
C TYR A 75 -4.65 0.04 7.41
N VAL A 76 -4.60 0.38 6.13
CA VAL A 76 -5.73 0.90 5.37
C VAL A 76 -5.84 0.16 4.03
N GLY A 77 -7.02 -0.38 3.75
CA GLY A 77 -7.29 -1.05 2.48
C GLY A 77 -8.30 -2.17 2.57
N ARG A 78 -8.47 -2.87 1.45
CA ARG A 78 -9.34 -4.05 1.40
C ARG A 78 -8.81 -5.16 2.31
N VAL A 79 -9.68 -5.73 3.14
CA VAL A 79 -9.34 -6.82 4.06
C VAL A 79 -9.52 -8.16 3.35
N ALA A 80 -8.47 -8.57 2.63
CA ALA A 80 -8.47 -9.77 1.79
C ALA A 80 -7.07 -10.38 1.69
N VAL A 81 -6.99 -11.65 1.32
CA VAL A 81 -5.76 -12.44 1.31
C VAL A 81 -4.65 -11.82 0.43
N GLU A 82 -5.01 -11.24 -0.72
CA GLU A 82 -4.05 -10.60 -1.64
C GLU A 82 -3.35 -9.38 -1.04
N LYS A 83 -3.94 -8.76 0.01
CA LYS A 83 -3.34 -7.63 0.73
C LYS A 83 -2.40 -8.06 1.87
N ASN A 84 -2.25 -9.35 2.08
CA ASN A 84 -1.28 -9.94 3.02
C ASN A 84 -1.36 -9.35 4.45
N ILE A 85 -2.56 -8.95 4.90
CA ILE A 85 -2.77 -8.28 6.20
C ILE A 85 -2.28 -9.16 7.36
N ARG A 86 -2.37 -10.49 7.20
CA ARG A 86 -1.90 -11.45 8.20
C ARG A 86 -0.44 -11.20 8.57
N ALA A 87 0.44 -10.91 7.61
CA ALA A 87 1.84 -10.60 7.90
C ALA A 87 2.00 -9.36 8.81
N PHE A 88 1.11 -8.37 8.70
CA PHE A 88 1.08 -7.24 9.62
C PHE A 88 0.55 -7.64 11.00
N LEU A 89 -0.54 -8.40 11.07
CA LEU A 89 -1.15 -8.80 12.33
C LEU A 89 -0.23 -9.73 13.14
N GLU A 90 0.48 -10.64 12.47
CA GLU A 90 1.46 -11.56 13.09
C GLU A 90 2.81 -10.88 13.39
N CYS A 91 3.08 -9.71 12.80
CA CYS A 91 4.32 -8.99 13.04
C CYS A 91 4.39 -8.56 14.51
N ASP A 92 5.49 -8.91 15.19
CA ASP A 92 5.72 -8.56 16.59
C ASP A 92 6.13 -7.08 16.71
N LEU A 93 5.14 -6.21 16.82
CA LEU A 93 5.26 -4.77 16.97
C LEU A 93 4.63 -4.36 18.32
N GLU A 94 5.40 -3.70 19.17
CA GLU A 94 4.85 -3.08 20.37
C GLU A 94 3.87 -1.96 20.03
N GLY A 95 2.89 -1.71 20.92
CA GLY A 95 1.91 -0.64 20.72
C GLY A 95 0.56 -1.17 20.26
N THR A 96 -0.13 -0.41 19.42
CA THR A 96 -1.50 -0.70 18.97
C THR A 96 -1.58 -0.84 17.45
N LYS A 97 -2.21 -1.90 16.98
CA LYS A 97 -2.50 -2.10 15.56
C LYS A 97 -3.96 -1.72 15.27
N ILE A 98 -4.15 -0.85 14.28
CA ILE A 98 -5.47 -0.39 13.81
C ILE A 98 -5.66 -0.80 12.35
N ILE A 99 -6.77 -1.44 12.05
CA ILE A 99 -7.12 -1.90 10.70
C ILE A 99 -8.36 -1.15 10.22
N ILE A 100 -8.23 -0.41 9.12
CA ILE A 100 -9.32 0.31 8.48
C ILE A 100 -9.60 -0.28 7.10
N GLY A 101 -10.85 -0.67 6.89
CA GLY A 101 -11.33 -1.21 5.64
C GLY A 101 -12.34 -2.33 5.80
N LYS A 102 -12.79 -2.85 4.66
CA LYS A 102 -13.74 -3.97 4.57
C LYS A 102 -13.19 -5.04 3.60
N GLY A 103 -13.68 -6.25 3.73
CA GLY A 103 -13.33 -7.34 2.82
C GLY A 103 -13.72 -8.71 3.35
N PRO A 104 -13.52 -9.75 2.53
CA PRO A 104 -13.97 -11.11 2.85
C PRO A 104 -13.32 -11.67 4.11
N ASP A 105 -12.08 -11.30 4.42
CA ASP A 105 -11.33 -11.88 5.55
C ASP A 105 -11.57 -11.13 6.88
N LEU A 106 -12.32 -10.00 6.88
CA LEU A 106 -12.51 -9.16 8.06
C LEU A 106 -13.03 -9.93 9.28
N LYS A 107 -14.11 -10.70 9.09
CA LYS A 107 -14.72 -11.46 10.19
C LYS A 107 -13.76 -12.50 10.76
N LYS A 108 -13.01 -13.19 9.89
CA LYS A 108 -12.04 -14.21 10.26
C LYS A 108 -10.89 -13.60 11.04
N LEU A 109 -10.25 -12.57 10.50
CA LEU A 109 -9.09 -11.92 11.12
C LEU A 109 -9.46 -11.25 12.45
N LYS A 110 -10.62 -10.60 12.55
CA LYS A 110 -11.10 -10.02 13.81
C LYS A 110 -11.27 -11.08 14.92
N LYS A 111 -11.65 -12.29 14.56
CA LYS A 111 -11.76 -13.41 15.53
C LYS A 111 -10.40 -13.97 15.93
N GLU A 112 -9.47 -14.06 15.00
CA GLU A 112 -8.12 -14.61 15.23
C GLU A 112 -7.21 -13.63 15.98
N PHE A 113 -7.40 -12.31 15.75
CA PHE A 113 -6.61 -11.23 16.36
C PHE A 113 -7.49 -10.30 17.21
N PRO A 114 -8.06 -10.79 18.32
CA PRO A 114 -9.02 -10.02 19.13
C PRO A 114 -8.40 -8.83 19.89
N LYS A 115 -7.08 -8.76 19.97
CA LYS A 115 -6.34 -7.64 20.60
C LYS A 115 -6.17 -6.45 19.65
N ASP A 116 -6.30 -6.66 18.34
CA ASP A 116 -6.13 -5.64 17.33
C ASP A 116 -7.46 -4.92 17.05
N ILE A 117 -7.39 -3.68 16.63
CA ILE A 117 -8.55 -2.79 16.49
C ILE A 117 -8.99 -2.75 15.03
N PHE A 118 -10.20 -3.20 14.76
CA PHE A 118 -10.82 -3.20 13.43
C PHE A 118 -11.95 -2.16 13.38
N LEU A 119 -11.71 -1.04 12.71
CA LEU A 119 -12.64 0.11 12.66
C LEU A 119 -13.63 0.07 11.49
N GLY A 120 -13.50 -0.93 10.59
CA GLY A 120 -14.30 -0.98 9.37
C GLY A 120 -13.90 0.08 8.35
N GLU A 121 -14.81 0.39 7.42
CA GLU A 121 -14.57 1.40 6.37
C GLU A 121 -14.72 2.81 6.94
N LYS A 122 -13.89 3.73 6.48
CA LYS A 122 -13.92 5.15 6.84
C LYS A 122 -14.04 6.04 5.61
N THR A 123 -14.67 7.19 5.76
CA THR A 123 -14.72 8.22 4.72
C THR A 123 -13.37 8.92 4.54
N ASN A 124 -13.17 9.57 3.40
CA ASN A 124 -11.90 10.23 3.09
C ASN A 124 -11.39 11.17 4.21
N GLY A 125 -12.26 12.00 4.79
CA GLY A 125 -11.91 12.92 5.88
C GLY A 125 -11.56 12.20 7.18
N GLU A 126 -12.36 11.20 7.58
CA GLU A 126 -12.07 10.37 8.76
C GLU A 126 -10.78 9.57 8.56
N LEU A 127 -10.57 9.02 7.35
CA LEU A 127 -9.38 8.27 7.00
C LEU A 127 -8.12 9.15 7.12
N ALA A 128 -8.17 10.36 6.57
CA ALA A 128 -7.07 11.32 6.67
C ALA A 128 -6.73 11.66 8.13
N SER A 129 -7.75 11.82 8.99
CA SER A 129 -7.56 12.05 10.43
C SER A 129 -6.89 10.87 11.13
N HIS A 130 -7.26 9.64 10.77
CA HIS A 130 -6.62 8.43 11.32
C HIS A 130 -5.16 8.31 10.88
N PHE A 131 -4.84 8.57 9.60
CA PHE A 131 -3.45 8.64 9.16
C PHE A 131 -2.67 9.67 9.95
N ALA A 132 -3.12 10.92 9.99
CA ALA A 132 -2.43 12.01 10.69
C ALA A 132 -2.19 11.72 12.18
N SER A 133 -3.03 10.92 12.81
CA SER A 133 -2.98 10.57 14.22
C SER A 133 -2.21 9.30 14.54
N SER A 134 -1.88 8.50 13.52
CA SER A 134 -1.09 7.27 13.64
C SER A 134 0.41 7.56 13.49
N ASP A 135 1.26 6.66 13.96
CA ASP A 135 2.71 6.83 13.91
C ASP A 135 3.30 6.28 12.60
N VAL A 136 2.82 5.15 12.14
CA VAL A 136 3.28 4.50 10.90
C VAL A 136 2.11 3.84 10.18
N PHE A 137 2.03 4.03 8.87
CA PHE A 137 1.19 3.23 7.99
C PHE A 137 1.95 1.98 7.56
N VAL A 138 1.40 0.80 7.85
CA VAL A 138 1.98 -0.48 7.44
C VAL A 138 1.25 -0.99 6.21
N PHE A 139 1.98 -1.14 5.11
CA PHE A 139 1.48 -1.61 3.82
C PHE A 139 2.07 -2.99 3.48
N PRO A 140 1.45 -4.09 3.94
CA PRO A 140 2.01 -5.43 3.83
C PRO A 140 1.75 -6.11 2.48
N SER A 141 1.12 -5.41 1.53
CA SER A 141 0.81 -5.96 0.20
C SER A 141 2.08 -6.28 -0.58
N LYS A 142 2.08 -7.42 -1.29
CA LYS A 142 3.15 -7.85 -2.19
C LYS A 142 2.77 -7.77 -3.67
N THR A 143 1.54 -7.40 -3.98
CA THR A 143 0.96 -7.47 -5.34
C THR A 143 0.23 -6.19 -5.75
N ASP A 144 0.56 -5.06 -5.14
CA ASP A 144 -0.05 -3.78 -5.49
C ASP A 144 0.64 -3.15 -6.70
N THR A 145 -0.14 -2.55 -7.59
CA THR A 145 0.36 -1.98 -8.85
C THR A 145 0.80 -0.53 -8.74
N PHE A 146 0.31 0.22 -7.75
CA PHE A 146 0.70 1.62 -7.53
C PHE A 146 0.73 1.98 -6.05
N GLY A 147 -0.36 1.68 -5.30
CA GLY A 147 -0.43 2.02 -3.88
C GLY A 147 -0.90 3.46 -3.63
N ILE A 148 -2.04 3.87 -4.20
CA ILE A 148 -2.62 5.21 -3.95
C ILE A 148 -2.67 5.54 -2.45
N VAL A 149 -3.01 4.56 -1.62
CA VAL A 149 -3.09 4.69 -0.16
C VAL A 149 -1.73 5.04 0.49
N VAL A 150 -0.61 4.68 -0.15
CA VAL A 150 0.74 5.10 0.27
C VAL A 150 0.89 6.61 0.11
N CYS A 151 0.49 7.15 -1.04
CA CYS A 151 0.51 8.60 -1.29
C CYS A 151 -0.44 9.34 -0.34
N GLU A 152 -1.62 8.78 -0.05
CA GLU A 152 -2.58 9.35 0.91
C GLU A 152 -1.98 9.44 2.32
N SER A 153 -1.28 8.40 2.77
CA SER A 153 -0.56 8.40 4.05
C SER A 153 0.52 9.48 4.11
N LEU A 154 1.36 9.58 3.08
CA LEU A 154 2.42 10.58 2.99
C LEU A 154 1.87 12.01 2.98
N ASN A 155 0.77 12.27 2.27
CA ASN A 155 0.05 13.55 2.30
C ASN A 155 -0.47 13.94 3.70
N CYS A 156 -0.69 12.96 4.57
CA CYS A 156 -1.04 13.17 5.98
C CYS A 156 0.20 13.27 6.89
N GLY A 157 1.41 13.25 6.33
CA GLY A 157 2.66 13.21 7.08
C GLY A 157 2.85 11.91 7.85
N THR A 158 2.29 10.81 7.40
CA THR A 158 2.43 9.52 8.08
C THR A 158 3.41 8.62 7.31
N PRO A 159 4.55 8.27 7.92
CA PRO A 159 5.57 7.41 7.31
C PRO A 159 5.02 6.03 6.96
N VAL A 160 5.60 5.40 5.96
CA VAL A 160 5.12 4.14 5.41
C VAL A 160 6.15 3.04 5.59
N ALA A 161 5.70 1.90 6.12
CA ALA A 161 6.44 0.66 6.15
C ALA A 161 5.86 -0.31 5.10
N ALA A 162 6.70 -0.81 4.19
CA ALA A 162 6.26 -1.70 3.13
C ALA A 162 7.36 -2.66 2.67
N TYR A 163 6.96 -3.70 1.92
CA TYR A 163 7.90 -4.53 1.19
C TYR A 163 8.44 -3.80 -0.06
N PRO A 164 9.67 -4.13 -0.52
CA PRO A 164 10.26 -3.54 -1.72
C PRO A 164 9.67 -4.16 -3.01
N VAL A 165 8.37 -3.97 -3.22
CA VAL A 165 7.62 -4.43 -4.39
C VAL A 165 7.30 -3.26 -5.34
N PRO A 166 6.89 -3.49 -6.60
CA PRO A 166 6.75 -2.44 -7.63
C PRO A 166 6.11 -1.15 -7.14
N GLY A 167 4.86 -1.10 -6.77
CA GLY A 167 4.20 0.15 -6.34
C GLY A 167 5.00 0.98 -5.32
N PRO A 168 5.31 0.46 -4.12
CA PRO A 168 6.16 1.15 -3.15
C PRO A 168 7.54 1.53 -3.67
N LYS A 169 8.23 0.66 -4.43
CA LYS A 169 9.53 1.00 -5.02
C LYS A 169 9.45 2.21 -5.92
N ASP A 170 8.47 2.25 -6.81
CA ASP A 170 8.30 3.35 -7.75
C ASP A 170 7.99 4.68 -7.02
N ILE A 171 7.25 4.61 -5.90
CA ILE A 171 6.94 5.81 -5.09
C ILE A 171 8.18 6.32 -4.37
N PHE A 172 8.98 5.43 -3.76
CA PHE A 172 10.10 5.84 -2.90
C PHE A 172 11.44 5.95 -3.64
N GLU A 173 11.50 5.68 -4.94
CA GLU A 173 12.73 5.74 -5.72
C GLU A 173 13.45 7.10 -5.56
N GLY A 174 14.68 7.06 -5.04
CA GLY A 174 15.50 8.25 -4.81
C GLY A 174 15.07 9.14 -3.62
N SER A 175 14.14 8.68 -2.77
CA SER A 175 13.70 9.44 -1.62
C SER A 175 14.55 9.18 -0.36
N ASN A 176 14.61 10.18 0.52
CA ASN A 176 15.24 10.06 1.84
C ASN A 176 14.34 9.42 2.91
N ILE A 177 13.08 9.15 2.57
CA ILE A 177 12.08 8.54 3.45
C ILE A 177 11.80 7.07 3.10
N ASP A 178 12.67 6.45 2.29
CA ASP A 178 12.56 5.04 1.92
C ASP A 178 12.83 4.14 3.13
N CYS A 179 11.78 3.46 3.56
CA CYS A 179 11.81 2.48 4.66
C CYS A 179 11.55 1.05 4.19
N LEU A 180 11.60 0.80 2.89
CA LEU A 180 11.32 -0.52 2.34
C LEU A 180 12.29 -1.58 2.86
N ASP A 181 11.76 -2.74 3.21
CA ASP A 181 12.55 -3.88 3.66
C ASP A 181 11.82 -5.21 3.38
N ASN A 182 12.57 -6.29 3.17
CA ASN A 182 12.02 -7.63 3.04
C ASN A 182 11.47 -8.18 4.37
N ASP A 183 11.91 -7.62 5.48
CA ASP A 183 11.34 -7.83 6.81
C ASP A 183 10.43 -6.65 7.18
N LEU A 184 9.14 -6.92 7.32
CA LEU A 184 8.13 -5.89 7.62
C LEU A 184 8.36 -5.24 9.00
N LYS A 185 8.92 -5.97 9.97
CA LYS A 185 9.28 -5.43 11.31
C LYS A 185 10.42 -4.42 11.19
N VAL A 186 11.43 -4.74 10.41
CA VAL A 186 12.55 -3.83 10.14
C VAL A 186 12.05 -2.58 9.42
N SER A 187 11.24 -2.74 8.38
CA SER A 187 10.61 -1.64 7.67
C SER A 187 9.79 -0.73 8.60
N ALA A 188 8.96 -1.31 9.48
CA ALA A 188 8.16 -0.57 10.45
C ALA A 188 9.03 0.26 11.42
N HIS A 189 10.11 -0.32 11.94
CA HIS A 189 11.01 0.41 12.84
C HIS A 189 11.84 1.50 12.12
N LYS A 190 12.15 1.32 10.83
CA LYS A 190 12.75 2.40 10.02
C LYS A 190 11.75 3.55 9.87
N ALA A 191 10.51 3.24 9.47
CA ALA A 191 9.46 4.22 9.28
C ALA A 191 9.13 5.03 10.54
N LEU A 192 9.19 4.40 11.72
CA LEU A 192 8.97 5.09 12.99
C LEU A 192 9.97 6.22 13.28
N LYS A 193 11.14 6.22 12.63
CA LYS A 193 12.21 7.21 12.80
C LYS A 193 12.14 8.36 11.78
N VAL A 194 11.28 8.26 10.77
CA VAL A 194 11.13 9.27 9.71
C VAL A 194 10.41 10.50 10.26
N ASP A 195 10.91 11.68 9.94
CA ASP A 195 10.22 12.93 10.27
C ASP A 195 8.95 13.07 9.41
N ARG A 196 7.85 13.42 10.06
CA ARG A 196 6.56 13.60 9.40
C ARG A 196 6.57 14.76 8.39
N ASN A 197 7.43 15.76 8.62
CA ASN A 197 7.59 16.88 7.69
C ASN A 197 8.27 16.42 6.40
N ASP A 198 9.23 15.50 6.47
CA ASP A 198 9.86 14.93 5.26
C ASP A 198 8.82 14.21 4.41
N CYS A 199 7.87 13.48 5.03
CA CYS A 199 6.76 12.86 4.31
C CYS A 199 5.86 13.90 3.60
N LEU A 200 5.54 15.01 4.29
CA LEU A 200 4.75 16.11 3.74
C LEU A 200 5.45 16.85 2.60
N GLU A 201 6.77 16.99 2.68
CA GLU A 201 7.56 17.60 1.62
C GLU A 201 7.65 16.70 0.39
N PHE A 202 7.88 15.44 0.60
CA PHE A 202 7.93 14.45 -0.49
C PHE A 202 6.58 14.31 -1.22
N ALA A 203 5.45 14.50 -0.54
CA ALA A 203 4.11 14.38 -1.12
C ALA A 203 3.63 15.64 -1.88
N LYS A 204 4.43 16.70 -2.00
CA LYS A 204 4.10 17.94 -2.77
C LYS A 204 4.30 17.75 -4.25
#